data_a2ea4883b1b3f95a97959e9d395e95bd
#
_entry.id   a2ea4883b1b3f95a97959e9d395e95bd
#
_cell.length_a   1.000
_cell.length_b   1.000
_cell.length_c   1.000
_cell.angle_alpha   90.00
_cell.angle_beta   90.00
_cell.angle_gamma   90.00
#
_symmetry.space_group_name_H-M   'P 1'
#
loop_
_entity.id
_entity.type
_entity.pdbx_description
1 polymer ?
#
loop_
_entity_poly.entity_id
_entity_poly.type
_entity_poly.pdbx_seq_one_letter_code
_entity_poly.pdbx_strand_id
1 'polypeptide(L)'
;MPEEVQTRCVIVGGGPAGMMAGYLLARAGVPVAVLEKHADFNRDFRGDTIHPSTLELMHELGLLDEFLKQPHQEVRELRAVVNGEAVPIADFSKLPTRCKFIAFMPQWDFLNFLSSHAKRFPSFQLHMKTEVVDLLIENDRVVGVRAKTPRGEMDVHADLVIGADGRHSVTHTRAGFKQCEFGVPIDALWMRISKKKDDPEQSFGFFQHGKLLVMLDRGDYWQCGFVIPKGGFEEIKARGLPQFQNEIVSFAGFLHDRVSELDDWSKIKLLTVQINRLRDWCRDGLLCIGDSAHAMSPAGGVGINLAIQDAVATANLLAEKLRNGPVSVDDLRQVQLRREWPTRLIQGMQVFVHQRVVTGRASGNKGSLPFIVRLLKWFPILRQLPARFIGLGPRPEHFRSPTA
;
A
#
# COMPACT_ATOMS: atom_id res chain seq x y z
N MET A 1 14.81 -5.12 34.51
CA MET A 1 15.42 -5.74 33.31
C MET A 1 14.33 -5.76 32.25
N PRO A 2 14.60 -5.53 30.98
CA PRO A 2 13.61 -5.69 29.92
C PRO A 2 13.04 -7.12 29.94
N GLU A 3 11.81 -7.29 29.49
CA GLU A 3 11.22 -8.60 29.22
C GLU A 3 11.96 -9.22 28.03
N GLU A 4 12.43 -10.46 28.15
CA GLU A 4 13.14 -11.16 27.07
C GLU A 4 12.20 -12.15 26.37
N VAL A 5 12.12 -12.06 25.05
CA VAL A 5 11.35 -12.96 24.19
C VAL A 5 12.28 -13.56 23.14
N GLN A 6 12.13 -14.85 22.86
CA GLN A 6 12.91 -15.52 21.82
C GLN A 6 11.98 -16.12 20.76
N THR A 7 12.34 -15.94 19.49
CA THR A 7 11.58 -16.49 18.35
C THR A 7 12.53 -16.79 17.18
N ARG A 8 12.08 -17.47 16.13
CA ARG A 8 12.86 -17.65 14.89
C ARG A 8 12.85 -16.38 14.03
N CYS A 9 11.71 -15.71 13.95
CA CYS A 9 11.56 -14.52 13.14
C CYS A 9 10.77 -13.46 13.90
N VAL A 10 11.29 -12.25 13.99
CA VAL A 10 10.55 -11.08 14.45
C VAL A 10 10.24 -10.16 13.29
N ILE A 11 8.98 -9.74 13.19
CA ILE A 11 8.51 -8.83 12.14
C ILE A 11 8.14 -7.49 12.78
N VAL A 12 8.77 -6.43 12.34
CA VAL A 12 8.53 -5.07 12.83
C VAL A 12 7.50 -4.38 11.94
N GLY A 13 6.30 -4.14 12.47
CA GLY A 13 5.17 -3.53 11.80
C GLY A 13 4.08 -4.53 11.39
N GLY A 14 2.86 -4.30 11.88
CA GLY A 14 1.64 -5.06 11.57
C GLY A 14 0.88 -4.58 10.33
N GLY A 15 1.56 -3.92 9.39
CA GLY A 15 0.98 -3.52 8.11
C GLY A 15 0.81 -4.70 7.13
N PRO A 16 0.35 -4.46 5.88
CA PRO A 16 0.06 -5.52 4.90
C PRO A 16 1.25 -6.46 4.64
N ALA A 17 2.47 -5.93 4.52
CA ALA A 17 3.67 -6.75 4.35
C ALA A 17 3.93 -7.62 5.58
N GLY A 18 3.91 -7.02 6.78
CA GLY A 18 4.24 -7.73 8.02
C GLY A 18 3.20 -8.77 8.39
N MET A 19 1.91 -8.44 8.29
CA MET A 19 0.84 -9.41 8.59
C MET A 19 0.79 -10.57 7.60
N MET A 20 0.99 -10.30 6.30
CA MET A 20 1.07 -11.37 5.31
C MET A 20 2.32 -12.26 5.51
N ALA A 21 3.49 -11.66 5.75
CA ALA A 21 4.71 -12.42 6.05
C ALA A 21 4.54 -13.26 7.32
N GLY A 22 3.98 -12.67 8.39
CA GLY A 22 3.70 -13.37 9.64
C GLY A 22 2.75 -14.55 9.46
N TYR A 23 1.66 -14.35 8.72
CA TYR A 23 0.73 -15.42 8.39
C TYR A 23 1.40 -16.58 7.63
N LEU A 24 2.13 -16.26 6.56
CA LEU A 24 2.74 -17.26 5.69
C LEU A 24 3.87 -18.04 6.40
N LEU A 25 4.70 -17.35 7.19
CA LEU A 25 5.76 -17.99 7.97
C LEU A 25 5.17 -18.87 9.08
N ALA A 26 4.16 -18.39 9.80
CA ALA A 26 3.49 -19.20 10.82
C ALA A 26 2.80 -20.43 10.22
N ARG A 27 2.13 -20.28 9.07
CA ARG A 27 1.55 -21.41 8.32
C ARG A 27 2.58 -22.44 7.90
N ALA A 28 3.81 -22.01 7.62
CA ALA A 28 4.95 -22.89 7.32
C ALA A 28 5.60 -23.49 8.59
N GLY A 29 5.07 -23.25 9.78
CA GLY A 29 5.59 -23.77 11.04
C GLY A 29 6.83 -23.03 11.59
N VAL A 30 7.11 -21.83 11.09
CA VAL A 30 8.18 -20.96 11.62
C VAL A 30 7.64 -20.18 12.82
N PRO A 31 8.24 -20.26 14.02
CA PRO A 31 7.91 -19.38 15.14
C PRO A 31 8.13 -17.92 14.74
N VAL A 32 7.07 -17.11 14.79
CA VAL A 32 7.10 -15.71 14.36
C VAL A 32 6.37 -14.80 15.33
N ALA A 33 6.98 -13.65 15.66
CA ALA A 33 6.39 -12.58 16.44
C ALA A 33 6.25 -11.33 15.58
N VAL A 34 5.03 -10.80 15.45
CA VAL A 34 4.76 -9.52 14.78
C VAL A 34 4.56 -8.44 15.83
N LEU A 35 5.34 -7.36 15.76
CA LEU A 35 5.29 -6.22 16.68
C LEU A 35 4.62 -5.03 15.99
N GLU A 36 3.47 -4.58 16.51
CA GLU A 36 2.73 -3.42 16.01
C GLU A 36 2.64 -2.35 17.11
N LYS A 37 3.11 -1.14 16.80
CA LYS A 37 3.16 -0.02 17.76
C LYS A 37 1.79 0.50 18.19
N HIS A 38 0.78 0.29 17.39
CA HIS A 38 -0.57 0.78 17.66
C HIS A 38 -1.42 -0.24 18.43
N ALA A 39 -2.55 0.24 18.98
CA ALA A 39 -3.49 -0.59 19.74
C ALA A 39 -4.37 -1.48 18.84
N ASP A 40 -4.59 -1.06 17.60
CA ASP A 40 -5.45 -1.69 16.60
C ASP A 40 -4.92 -1.40 15.19
N PHE A 41 -5.60 -1.89 14.16
CA PHE A 41 -5.25 -1.64 12.76
C PHE A 41 -5.98 -0.43 12.15
N ASN A 42 -6.82 0.28 12.91
CA ASN A 42 -7.59 1.40 12.40
C ASN A 42 -6.67 2.57 12.01
N ARG A 43 -6.62 2.88 10.73
CA ARG A 43 -5.85 3.98 10.16
C ARG A 43 -6.67 4.65 9.08
N ASP A 44 -6.88 5.94 9.24
CA ASP A 44 -7.56 6.75 8.24
C ASP A 44 -6.71 6.87 6.97
N PHE A 45 -7.37 6.86 5.82
CA PHE A 45 -6.82 7.22 4.51
C PHE A 45 -5.61 6.39 4.06
N ARG A 46 -5.55 5.09 4.40
CA ARG A 46 -4.50 4.21 3.92
C ARG A 46 -5.09 3.05 3.13
N GLY A 47 -4.50 2.84 1.96
CA GLY A 47 -4.47 1.63 1.16
C GLY A 47 -5.72 0.76 1.16
N ASP A 48 -6.76 1.21 0.45
CA ASP A 48 -8.08 0.58 0.52
C ASP A 48 -8.40 -0.27 -0.70
N THR A 49 -7.36 -0.75 -1.40
CA THR A 49 -7.54 -1.47 -2.66
C THR A 49 -6.82 -2.81 -2.62
N ILE A 50 -7.59 -3.88 -2.66
CA ILE A 50 -7.10 -5.25 -2.79
C ILE A 50 -7.24 -5.68 -4.25
N HIS A 51 -6.10 -5.82 -4.91
CA HIS A 51 -6.07 -6.06 -6.35
C HIS A 51 -6.26 -7.55 -6.71
N PRO A 52 -6.60 -7.87 -7.97
CA PRO A 52 -6.76 -9.23 -8.45
C PRO A 52 -5.60 -10.17 -8.09
N SER A 53 -4.35 -9.68 -8.11
CA SER A 53 -3.19 -10.49 -7.69
C SER A 53 -3.24 -10.92 -6.22
N THR A 54 -3.71 -10.06 -5.33
CA THR A 54 -3.88 -10.41 -3.92
C THR A 54 -5.09 -11.30 -3.69
N LEU A 55 -6.19 -11.09 -4.44
CA LEU A 55 -7.35 -11.98 -4.40
C LEU A 55 -7.00 -13.38 -4.91
N GLU A 56 -6.10 -13.49 -5.90
CA GLU A 56 -5.60 -14.78 -6.37
C GLU A 56 -4.78 -15.49 -5.27
N LEU A 57 -3.93 -14.75 -4.53
CA LEU A 57 -3.24 -15.30 -3.36
C LEU A 57 -4.22 -15.77 -2.28
N MET A 58 -5.32 -15.03 -2.01
CA MET A 58 -6.36 -15.49 -1.10
C MET A 58 -7.00 -16.80 -1.58
N HIS A 59 -7.19 -16.96 -2.89
CA HIS A 59 -7.70 -18.20 -3.47
C HIS A 59 -6.71 -19.36 -3.29
N GLU A 60 -5.45 -19.16 -3.62
CA GLU A 60 -4.39 -20.17 -3.46
C GLU A 60 -4.22 -20.61 -1.99
N LEU A 61 -4.47 -19.71 -1.05
CA LEU A 61 -4.44 -19.97 0.39
C LEU A 61 -5.73 -20.63 0.93
N GLY A 62 -6.78 -20.78 0.10
CA GLY A 62 -8.08 -21.29 0.51
C GLY A 62 -8.90 -20.31 1.36
N LEU A 63 -8.58 -19.00 1.32
CA LEU A 63 -9.19 -17.97 2.14
C LEU A 63 -10.19 -17.10 1.37
N LEU A 64 -10.25 -17.20 0.03
CA LEU A 64 -10.98 -16.25 -0.81
C LEU A 64 -12.47 -16.18 -0.47
N ASP A 65 -13.15 -17.31 -0.33
CA ASP A 65 -14.60 -17.35 -0.14
C ASP A 65 -15.01 -16.75 1.23
N GLU A 66 -14.18 -16.92 2.27
CA GLU A 66 -14.37 -16.29 3.57
C GLU A 66 -14.02 -14.80 3.53
N PHE A 67 -12.97 -14.44 2.80
CA PHE A 67 -12.52 -13.05 2.63
C PHE A 67 -13.58 -12.20 1.92
N LEU A 68 -14.18 -12.70 0.85
CA LEU A 68 -15.20 -11.98 0.08
C LEU A 68 -16.54 -11.79 0.83
N LYS A 69 -16.73 -12.42 2.00
CA LYS A 69 -17.86 -12.12 2.90
C LYS A 69 -17.65 -10.81 3.67
N GLN A 70 -16.41 -10.29 3.75
CA GLN A 70 -16.17 -8.98 4.34
C GLN A 70 -16.81 -7.88 3.47
N PRO A 71 -17.30 -6.78 4.06
CA PRO A 71 -17.84 -5.67 3.30
C PRO A 71 -16.81 -5.11 2.33
N HIS A 72 -17.13 -5.09 1.05
CA HIS A 72 -16.27 -4.53 0.00
C HIS A 72 -17.08 -4.10 -1.22
N GLN A 73 -16.49 -3.27 -2.06
CA GLN A 73 -17.04 -2.89 -3.36
C GLN A 73 -16.17 -3.47 -4.48
N GLU A 74 -16.81 -4.05 -5.49
CA GLU A 74 -16.14 -4.59 -6.66
C GLU A 74 -15.98 -3.52 -7.75
N VAL A 75 -14.76 -3.15 -8.06
CA VAL A 75 -14.44 -2.25 -9.15
C VAL A 75 -13.86 -3.03 -10.34
N ARG A 76 -14.69 -3.24 -11.36
CA ARG A 76 -14.35 -4.02 -12.56
C ARG A 76 -13.70 -3.19 -13.65
N GLU A 77 -13.89 -1.87 -13.61
CA GLU A 77 -13.35 -0.92 -14.56
C GLU A 77 -12.90 0.36 -13.84
N LEU A 78 -11.69 0.83 -14.12
CA LEU A 78 -11.26 2.16 -13.68
C LEU A 78 -11.63 3.18 -14.75
N ARG A 79 -12.31 4.24 -14.35
CA ARG A 79 -12.72 5.35 -15.20
C ARG A 79 -12.10 6.66 -14.73
N ALA A 80 -11.81 7.53 -15.67
CA ALA A 80 -11.43 8.90 -15.41
C ALA A 80 -12.37 9.86 -16.17
N VAL A 81 -12.70 10.97 -15.56
CA VAL A 81 -13.37 12.08 -16.23
C VAL A 81 -12.28 13.08 -16.65
N VAL A 82 -12.05 13.20 -17.95
CA VAL A 82 -11.02 14.07 -18.51
C VAL A 82 -11.73 15.19 -19.27
N ASN A 83 -11.58 16.44 -18.80
CA ASN A 83 -12.25 17.62 -19.38
C ASN A 83 -13.77 17.42 -19.55
N GLY A 84 -14.44 16.79 -18.56
CA GLY A 84 -15.88 16.53 -18.58
C GLY A 84 -16.31 15.27 -19.33
N GLU A 85 -15.39 14.56 -20.00
CA GLU A 85 -15.69 13.32 -20.72
C GLU A 85 -15.25 12.09 -19.91
N ALA A 86 -16.19 11.16 -19.64
CA ALA A 86 -15.88 9.91 -18.95
C ALA A 86 -15.17 8.94 -19.90
N VAL A 87 -13.97 8.51 -19.52
CA VAL A 87 -13.12 7.61 -20.31
C VAL A 87 -12.73 6.39 -19.47
N PRO A 88 -12.97 5.17 -19.98
CA PRO A 88 -12.46 3.96 -19.33
C PRO A 88 -10.94 3.85 -19.55
N ILE A 89 -10.22 3.64 -18.44
CA ILE A 89 -8.76 3.57 -18.40
C ILE A 89 -8.27 2.12 -18.33
N ALA A 90 -8.90 1.30 -17.49
CA ALA A 90 -8.52 -0.09 -17.29
C ALA A 90 -9.76 -0.97 -17.10
N ASP A 91 -9.79 -2.13 -17.76
CA ASP A 91 -10.86 -3.12 -17.70
C ASP A 91 -10.28 -4.44 -17.16
N PHE A 92 -10.66 -4.80 -15.93
CA PHE A 92 -10.21 -6.00 -15.24
C PHE A 92 -11.00 -7.26 -15.63
N SER A 93 -12.13 -7.14 -16.34
CA SER A 93 -13.04 -8.24 -16.66
C SER A 93 -12.39 -9.39 -17.44
N LYS A 94 -11.28 -9.12 -18.12
CA LYS A 94 -10.54 -10.08 -18.97
C LYS A 94 -9.21 -10.53 -18.37
N LEU A 95 -8.95 -10.23 -17.11
CA LEU A 95 -7.75 -10.74 -16.43
C LEU A 95 -7.83 -12.26 -16.28
N PRO A 96 -6.69 -12.96 -16.38
CA PRO A 96 -6.61 -14.41 -16.18
C PRO A 96 -6.56 -14.75 -14.67
N THR A 97 -7.48 -14.20 -13.89
CA THR A 97 -7.62 -14.37 -12.45
C THR A 97 -9.04 -14.79 -12.11
N ARG A 98 -9.21 -15.44 -10.94
CA ARG A 98 -10.52 -15.84 -10.45
C ARG A 98 -11.40 -14.62 -10.19
N CYS A 99 -10.89 -13.62 -9.48
CA CYS A 99 -11.56 -12.34 -9.27
C CYS A 99 -11.08 -11.32 -10.32
N LYS A 100 -12.05 -10.79 -11.08
CA LYS A 100 -11.80 -9.86 -12.20
C LYS A 100 -12.20 -8.44 -11.82
N PHE A 101 -11.83 -8.03 -10.59
CA PHE A 101 -12.14 -6.73 -10.00
C PHE A 101 -11.10 -6.36 -8.94
N ILE A 102 -11.00 -5.08 -8.64
CA ILE A 102 -10.35 -4.60 -7.43
C ILE A 102 -11.40 -4.56 -6.33
N ALA A 103 -11.13 -5.19 -5.18
CA ALA A 103 -11.96 -5.06 -4.00
C ALA A 103 -11.58 -3.78 -3.24
N PHE A 104 -12.50 -2.84 -3.16
CA PHE A 104 -12.35 -1.65 -2.34
C PHE A 104 -12.89 -1.96 -0.95
N MET A 105 -12.00 -1.99 0.03
CA MET A 105 -12.31 -2.23 1.42
C MET A 105 -11.32 -1.51 2.34
N PRO A 106 -11.72 -1.15 3.55
CA PRO A 106 -10.79 -0.58 4.51
C PRO A 106 -9.62 -1.51 4.80
N GLN A 107 -8.41 -0.96 4.85
CA GLN A 107 -7.20 -1.77 5.11
C GLN A 107 -7.27 -2.54 6.43
N TRP A 108 -7.92 -1.98 7.46
CA TRP A 108 -8.05 -2.64 8.76
C TRP A 108 -8.90 -3.92 8.68
N ASP A 109 -9.89 -4.02 7.79
CA ASP A 109 -10.67 -5.24 7.60
C ASP A 109 -9.81 -6.35 7.02
N PHE A 110 -8.97 -6.04 6.02
CA PHE A 110 -7.97 -6.96 5.48
C PHE A 110 -6.98 -7.43 6.55
N LEU A 111 -6.45 -6.50 7.37
CA LEU A 111 -5.48 -6.84 8.42
C LEU A 111 -6.10 -7.63 9.56
N ASN A 112 -7.32 -7.30 9.98
CA ASN A 112 -8.07 -8.05 10.98
C ASN A 112 -8.37 -9.48 10.48
N PHE A 113 -8.75 -9.62 9.22
CA PHE A 113 -8.97 -10.92 8.59
C PHE A 113 -7.69 -11.77 8.62
N LEU A 114 -6.56 -11.24 8.15
CA LEU A 114 -5.28 -11.95 8.21
C LEU A 114 -4.87 -12.29 9.64
N SER A 115 -5.03 -11.36 10.58
CA SER A 115 -4.70 -11.56 11.99
C SER A 115 -5.51 -12.69 12.60
N SER A 116 -6.82 -12.74 12.33
CA SER A 116 -7.70 -13.81 12.85
C SER A 116 -7.29 -15.20 12.35
N HIS A 117 -6.85 -15.29 11.08
CA HIS A 117 -6.36 -16.53 10.49
C HIS A 117 -4.97 -16.92 10.98
N ALA A 118 -4.05 -15.94 11.12
CA ALA A 118 -2.71 -16.17 11.61
C ALA A 118 -2.69 -16.71 13.06
N LYS A 119 -3.57 -16.20 13.92
CA LYS A 119 -3.73 -16.66 15.31
C LYS A 119 -4.16 -18.11 15.47
N ARG A 120 -4.62 -18.77 14.39
CA ARG A 120 -4.92 -20.22 14.40
C ARG A 120 -3.65 -21.08 14.43
N PHE A 121 -2.48 -20.50 14.10
CA PHE A 121 -1.21 -21.21 14.14
C PHE A 121 -0.52 -21.00 15.49
N PRO A 122 -0.13 -22.06 16.21
CA PRO A 122 0.57 -21.95 17.50
C PRO A 122 1.91 -21.20 17.39
N SER A 123 2.52 -21.22 16.20
CA SER A 123 3.78 -20.52 15.88
C SER A 123 3.63 -19.01 15.68
N PHE A 124 2.41 -18.45 15.71
CA PHE A 124 2.15 -17.03 15.47
C PHE A 124 1.91 -16.26 16.76
N GLN A 125 2.62 -15.17 16.96
CA GLN A 125 2.39 -14.21 18.03
C GLN A 125 2.22 -12.81 17.45
N LEU A 126 1.22 -12.05 17.96
CA LEU A 126 0.99 -10.65 17.60
C LEU A 126 0.99 -9.79 18.86
N HIS A 127 1.94 -8.89 18.94
CA HIS A 127 2.11 -7.95 20.04
C HIS A 127 1.70 -6.55 19.57
N MET A 128 0.49 -6.12 19.97
CA MET A 128 0.01 -4.76 19.75
C MET A 128 0.58 -3.81 20.82
N LYS A 129 0.57 -2.50 20.59
CA LYS A 129 1.17 -1.48 21.46
C LYS A 129 2.65 -1.76 21.77
N THR A 130 3.36 -2.32 20.81
CA THR A 130 4.77 -2.70 20.94
C THR A 130 5.57 -1.96 19.87
N GLU A 131 6.21 -0.87 20.27
CA GLU A 131 6.97 0.01 19.38
C GLU A 131 8.44 -0.34 19.39
N VAL A 132 8.95 -0.84 18.26
CA VAL A 132 10.39 -1.07 18.09
C VAL A 132 11.11 0.27 18.01
N VAL A 133 12.15 0.44 18.83
CA VAL A 133 12.94 1.66 18.96
C VAL A 133 14.39 1.48 18.53
N ASP A 134 14.90 0.25 18.57
CA ASP A 134 16.27 -0.06 18.19
C ASP A 134 16.46 -1.50 17.70
N LEU A 135 17.60 -1.76 17.06
CA LEU A 135 18.06 -3.09 16.69
C LEU A 135 19.03 -3.61 17.75
N LEU A 136 18.97 -4.91 18.05
CA LEU A 136 19.99 -5.62 18.80
C LEU A 136 21.02 -6.15 17.81
N ILE A 137 22.28 -5.73 17.96
CA ILE A 137 23.37 -6.07 17.03
C ILE A 137 24.52 -6.70 17.82
N GLU A 138 24.94 -7.88 17.37
CA GLU A 138 26.09 -8.61 17.90
C GLU A 138 27.02 -9.01 16.74
N ASN A 139 28.29 -8.73 16.87
CA ASN A 139 29.31 -9.06 15.85
C ASN A 139 28.88 -8.67 14.41
N ASP A 140 28.33 -7.47 14.25
CA ASP A 140 27.80 -6.89 12.98
C ASP A 140 26.55 -7.61 12.41
N ARG A 141 25.99 -8.59 13.13
CA ARG A 141 24.75 -9.26 12.81
C ARG A 141 23.60 -8.67 13.61
N VAL A 142 22.43 -8.48 12.98
CA VAL A 142 21.19 -8.16 13.68
C VAL A 142 20.66 -9.46 14.30
N VAL A 143 20.52 -9.48 15.64
CA VAL A 143 20.09 -10.64 16.43
C VAL A 143 18.72 -10.43 17.08
N GLY A 144 18.08 -9.29 16.83
CA GLY A 144 16.80 -8.98 17.41
C GLY A 144 16.46 -7.51 17.39
N VAL A 145 15.46 -7.13 18.18
CA VAL A 145 14.98 -5.77 18.32
C VAL A 145 14.67 -5.41 19.76
N ARG A 146 14.86 -4.13 20.10
CA ARG A 146 14.39 -3.54 21.35
C ARG A 146 13.09 -2.80 21.10
N ALA A 147 12.09 -3.07 21.93
CA ALA A 147 10.77 -2.48 21.82
C ALA A 147 10.30 -1.85 23.14
N LYS A 148 9.43 -0.84 23.03
CA LYS A 148 8.67 -0.25 24.15
C LYS A 148 7.27 -0.82 24.15
N THR A 149 6.83 -1.25 25.34
CA THR A 149 5.47 -1.74 25.58
C THR A 149 4.83 -0.96 26.71
N PRO A 150 3.51 -1.07 26.94
CA PRO A 150 2.86 -0.47 28.12
C PRO A 150 3.40 -0.95 29.47
N ARG A 151 4.12 -2.11 29.48
CA ARG A 151 4.70 -2.72 30.69
C ARG A 151 6.16 -2.34 30.90
N GLY A 152 6.81 -1.71 29.93
CA GLY A 152 8.22 -1.36 29.96
C GLY A 152 8.95 -1.77 28.69
N GLU A 153 10.26 -1.90 28.76
CA GLU A 153 11.09 -2.34 27.62
C GLU A 153 11.03 -3.86 27.44
N MET A 154 11.09 -4.29 26.18
CA MET A 154 11.14 -5.70 25.77
C MET A 154 12.25 -5.88 24.74
N ASP A 155 13.12 -6.85 24.95
CA ASP A 155 14.10 -7.30 23.95
C ASP A 155 13.60 -8.61 23.31
N VAL A 156 13.48 -8.60 21.97
CA VAL A 156 13.05 -9.79 21.20
C VAL A 156 14.23 -10.27 20.39
N HIS A 157 14.78 -11.43 20.76
CA HIS A 157 15.85 -12.10 20.04
C HIS A 157 15.30 -12.99 18.94
N ALA A 158 15.93 -12.96 17.75
CA ALA A 158 15.51 -13.75 16.62
C ALA A 158 16.66 -14.07 15.65
N ASP A 159 16.53 -15.17 14.91
CA ASP A 159 17.45 -15.53 13.83
C ASP A 159 17.33 -14.57 12.63
N LEU A 160 16.14 -14.00 12.43
CA LEU A 160 15.83 -13.01 11.38
C LEU A 160 14.90 -11.93 11.91
N VAL A 161 15.25 -10.67 11.65
CA VAL A 161 14.39 -9.49 11.75
C VAL A 161 13.86 -9.14 10.36
N ILE A 162 12.53 -9.00 10.22
CA ILE A 162 11.91 -8.46 9.02
C ILE A 162 11.38 -7.05 9.32
N GLY A 163 11.98 -6.04 8.69
CA GLY A 163 11.50 -4.65 8.74
C GLY A 163 10.33 -4.45 7.77
N ALA A 164 9.12 -4.26 8.31
CA ALA A 164 7.89 -3.94 7.59
C ALA A 164 7.17 -2.73 8.22
N ASP A 165 7.94 -1.83 8.83
CA ASP A 165 7.52 -0.70 9.67
C ASP A 165 7.26 0.60 8.87
N GLY A 166 7.18 0.48 7.54
CA GLY A 166 6.67 1.52 6.67
C GLY A 166 7.68 2.62 6.33
N ARG A 167 7.17 3.75 5.84
CA ARG A 167 7.99 4.84 5.26
C ARG A 167 8.97 5.49 6.22
N HIS A 168 8.64 5.51 7.51
CA HIS A 168 9.46 6.05 8.59
C HIS A 168 10.09 4.94 9.41
N SER A 169 10.61 3.94 8.70
CA SER A 169 11.15 2.73 9.29
C SER A 169 12.31 3.01 10.25
N VAL A 170 12.16 2.53 11.45
CA VAL A 170 13.24 2.48 12.47
C VAL A 170 14.25 1.42 12.06
N THR A 171 13.80 0.28 11.53
CA THR A 171 14.67 -0.84 11.19
C THR A 171 15.70 -0.45 10.12
N HIS A 172 15.28 0.16 9.00
CA HIS A 172 16.25 0.55 7.97
C HIS A 172 17.16 1.71 8.43
N THR A 173 16.62 2.63 9.24
CA THR A 173 17.39 3.78 9.75
C THR A 173 18.48 3.32 10.72
N ARG A 174 18.15 2.45 11.67
CA ARG A 174 19.07 1.88 12.65
C ARG A 174 20.11 0.94 12.01
N ALA A 175 19.72 0.26 10.93
CA ALA A 175 20.65 -0.55 10.14
C ALA A 175 21.62 0.27 9.28
N GLY A 176 21.43 1.59 9.18
CA GLY A 176 22.28 2.48 8.37
C GLY A 176 22.10 2.29 6.86
N PHE A 177 20.93 1.78 6.41
CA PHE A 177 20.68 1.57 4.99
C PHE A 177 20.59 2.88 4.21
N LYS A 178 21.21 2.91 3.03
CA LYS A 178 21.16 4.05 2.13
C LYS A 178 19.89 4.03 1.29
N GLN A 179 19.17 5.15 1.32
CA GLN A 179 17.95 5.35 0.59
C GLN A 179 18.19 6.17 -0.68
N CYS A 180 17.64 5.72 -1.81
CA CYS A 180 17.58 6.48 -3.04
C CYS A 180 16.23 7.16 -3.13
N GLU A 181 16.18 8.49 -3.15
CA GLU A 181 14.94 9.26 -3.31
C GLU A 181 14.70 9.60 -4.78
N PHE A 182 13.46 9.45 -5.20
CA PHE A 182 13.00 9.86 -6.52
C PHE A 182 12.07 11.06 -6.33
N GLY A 183 12.48 12.22 -6.85
CA GLY A 183 11.74 13.46 -6.71
C GLY A 183 10.29 13.31 -7.22
N VAL A 184 9.32 13.53 -6.35
CA VAL A 184 7.89 13.51 -6.69
C VAL A 184 7.34 14.92 -6.57
N PRO A 185 6.79 15.49 -7.67
CA PRO A 185 6.39 16.89 -7.68
C PRO A 185 4.98 17.11 -7.09
N ILE A 186 4.40 16.14 -6.42
CA ILE A 186 3.04 16.20 -5.90
C ILE A 186 2.93 15.80 -4.44
N ASP A 187 1.89 16.32 -3.79
CA ASP A 187 1.30 15.85 -2.55
C ASP A 187 -0.21 15.58 -2.77
N ALA A 188 -0.90 15.02 -1.80
CA ALA A 188 -2.33 14.79 -1.87
C ALA A 188 -3.03 15.28 -0.59
N LEU A 189 -4.17 15.94 -0.76
CA LEU A 189 -5.06 16.31 0.34
C LEU A 189 -6.19 15.28 0.40
N TRP A 190 -6.31 14.62 1.53
CA TRP A 190 -7.37 13.64 1.77
C TRP A 190 -8.47 14.23 2.64
N MET A 191 -9.71 14.00 2.24
CA MET A 191 -10.90 14.49 2.95
C MET A 191 -12.07 13.52 2.76
N ARG A 192 -13.07 13.68 3.61
CA ARG A 192 -14.31 12.90 3.60
C ARG A 192 -15.49 13.83 3.42
N ILE A 193 -16.41 13.48 2.51
CA ILE A 193 -17.68 14.18 2.28
C ILE A 193 -18.78 13.13 2.23
N SER A 194 -19.94 13.38 2.83
CA SER A 194 -21.05 12.44 2.86
C SER A 194 -21.53 12.07 1.45
N LYS A 195 -22.03 10.85 1.24
CA LYS A 195 -22.61 10.37 0.01
C LYS A 195 -24.13 10.31 0.11
N LYS A 196 -24.84 10.71 -0.95
CA LYS A 196 -26.28 10.58 -1.09
C LYS A 196 -26.65 9.42 -2.01
N LYS A 197 -27.89 8.98 -1.95
CA LYS A 197 -28.41 7.87 -2.75
C LYS A 197 -28.45 8.17 -4.25
N ASP A 198 -28.60 9.43 -4.62
CA ASP A 198 -28.64 9.95 -5.99
C ASP A 198 -27.25 10.32 -6.53
N ASP A 199 -26.21 10.17 -5.74
CA ASP A 199 -24.83 10.33 -6.21
C ASP A 199 -24.42 9.19 -7.16
N PRO A 200 -23.39 9.41 -7.98
CA PRO A 200 -22.83 8.36 -8.81
C PRO A 200 -22.42 7.12 -8.00
N GLU A 201 -22.72 5.92 -8.54
CA GLU A 201 -22.41 4.65 -7.86
C GLU A 201 -20.96 4.15 -8.03
N GLN A 202 -20.10 4.90 -8.71
CA GLN A 202 -18.76 4.46 -9.06
C GLN A 202 -17.70 5.43 -8.54
N SER A 203 -16.53 4.89 -8.19
CA SER A 203 -15.32 5.68 -7.92
C SER A 203 -14.78 6.33 -9.19
N PHE A 204 -14.35 7.58 -9.12
CA PHE A 204 -13.89 8.39 -10.24
C PHE A 204 -12.54 9.03 -10.00
N GLY A 205 -11.80 9.24 -11.11
CA GLY A 205 -10.71 10.21 -11.16
C GLY A 205 -11.14 11.37 -12.08
N PHE A 206 -11.24 12.58 -11.56
CA PHE A 206 -11.52 13.78 -12.33
C PHE A 206 -10.21 14.49 -12.67
N PHE A 207 -9.90 14.57 -13.95
CA PHE A 207 -8.73 15.28 -14.44
C PHE A 207 -9.17 16.49 -15.25
N GLN A 208 -8.88 17.70 -14.75
CA GLN A 208 -9.28 18.96 -15.37
C GLN A 208 -8.24 20.05 -15.08
N HIS A 209 -7.86 20.84 -16.08
CA HIS A 209 -6.92 21.97 -15.97
C HIS A 209 -5.59 21.63 -15.27
N GLY A 210 -5.06 20.41 -15.49
CA GLY A 210 -3.82 19.96 -14.87
C GLY A 210 -3.93 19.55 -13.39
N LYS A 211 -5.15 19.49 -12.85
CA LYS A 211 -5.43 19.06 -11.47
C LYS A 211 -6.17 17.73 -11.48
N LEU A 212 -6.05 16.98 -10.41
CA LEU A 212 -6.67 15.65 -10.25
C LEU A 212 -7.41 15.59 -8.91
N LEU A 213 -8.69 15.25 -8.97
CA LEU A 213 -9.51 14.85 -7.84
C LEU A 213 -9.85 13.36 -7.99
N VAL A 214 -9.50 12.55 -7.03
CA VAL A 214 -9.91 11.14 -6.94
C VAL A 214 -11.03 11.03 -5.91
N MET A 215 -12.11 10.37 -6.28
CA MET A 215 -13.25 10.13 -5.40
C MET A 215 -13.49 8.62 -5.31
N LEU A 216 -13.34 8.08 -4.11
CA LEU A 216 -13.57 6.67 -3.81
C LEU A 216 -14.89 6.54 -3.07
N ASP A 217 -15.79 5.75 -3.61
CA ASP A 217 -17.07 5.40 -2.98
C ASP A 217 -16.82 4.51 -1.76
N ARG A 218 -17.40 4.88 -0.60
CA ARG A 218 -17.32 4.14 0.66
C ARG A 218 -18.69 3.74 1.21
N GLY A 219 -19.70 3.78 0.34
CA GLY A 219 -21.07 3.48 0.70
C GLY A 219 -21.81 4.71 1.25
N ASP A 220 -21.46 5.19 2.41
CA ASP A 220 -22.08 6.34 3.09
C ASP A 220 -21.32 7.66 2.94
N TYR A 221 -20.09 7.62 2.38
CA TYR A 221 -19.29 8.80 2.14
C TYR A 221 -18.36 8.66 0.92
N TRP A 222 -17.93 9.81 0.41
CA TRP A 222 -16.85 9.93 -0.56
C TRP A 222 -15.52 10.16 0.16
N GLN A 223 -14.56 9.27 -0.07
CA GLN A 223 -13.18 9.53 0.27
C GLN A 223 -12.53 10.27 -0.90
N CYS A 224 -12.24 11.55 -0.70
CA CYS A 224 -11.71 12.42 -1.75
C CYS A 224 -10.20 12.62 -1.57
N GLY A 225 -9.44 12.48 -2.67
CA GLY A 225 -8.01 12.76 -2.73
C GLY A 225 -7.74 13.85 -3.77
N PHE A 226 -7.36 15.06 -3.33
CA PHE A 226 -7.04 16.17 -4.22
C PHE A 226 -5.52 16.30 -4.37
N VAL A 227 -5.03 16.13 -5.60
CA VAL A 227 -3.59 16.20 -5.88
C VAL A 227 -3.16 17.65 -6.03
N ILE A 228 -2.11 18.02 -5.30
CA ILE A 228 -1.53 19.37 -5.27
C ILE A 228 -0.04 19.33 -5.63
N PRO A 229 0.55 20.46 -6.06
CA PRO A 229 2.01 20.58 -6.15
C PRO A 229 2.68 20.29 -4.81
N LYS A 230 3.87 19.73 -4.85
CA LYS A 230 4.69 19.43 -3.65
C LYS A 230 4.87 20.66 -2.77
N GLY A 231 4.49 20.55 -1.48
CA GLY A 231 4.56 21.67 -0.52
C GLY A 231 3.49 22.76 -0.70
N GLY A 232 2.55 22.62 -1.65
CA GLY A 232 1.55 23.65 -1.98
C GLY A 232 0.39 23.80 -0.98
N PHE A 233 0.38 23.04 0.13
CA PHE A 233 -0.77 23.07 1.06
C PHE A 233 -0.93 24.41 1.78
N GLU A 234 0.17 25.05 2.20
CA GLU A 234 0.09 26.34 2.89
C GLU A 234 -0.43 27.46 1.95
N GLU A 235 -0.08 27.40 0.65
CA GLU A 235 -0.64 28.33 -0.34
C GLU A 235 -2.15 28.13 -0.52
N ILE A 236 -2.63 26.87 -0.50
CA ILE A 236 -4.07 26.57 -0.55
C ILE A 236 -4.78 27.11 0.70
N LYS A 237 -4.21 26.94 1.88
CA LYS A 237 -4.75 27.50 3.11
C LYS A 237 -4.83 29.03 3.08
N ALA A 238 -3.79 29.68 2.56
CA ALA A 238 -3.76 31.15 2.44
C ALA A 238 -4.87 31.71 1.52
N ARG A 239 -5.30 30.94 0.52
CA ARG A 239 -6.44 31.31 -0.35
C ARG A 239 -7.80 31.16 0.34
N GLY A 240 -7.85 30.44 1.45
CA GLY A 240 -9.04 30.24 2.26
C GLY A 240 -9.87 29.00 1.90
N LEU A 241 -10.54 28.48 2.90
CA LEU A 241 -11.35 27.25 2.80
C LEU A 241 -12.51 27.35 1.80
N PRO A 242 -13.27 28.49 1.72
CA PRO A 242 -14.34 28.65 0.72
C PRO A 242 -13.83 28.52 -0.72
N GLN A 243 -12.63 29.03 -1.02
CA GLN A 243 -12.05 28.90 -2.35
C GLN A 243 -11.69 27.45 -2.66
N PHE A 244 -11.17 26.71 -1.69
CA PHE A 244 -10.90 25.28 -1.82
C PHE A 244 -12.18 24.46 -2.01
N GLN A 245 -13.24 24.75 -1.25
CA GLN A 245 -14.56 24.14 -1.41
C GLN A 245 -15.12 24.37 -2.83
N ASN A 246 -15.06 25.61 -3.34
CA ASN A 246 -15.49 25.93 -4.70
C ASN A 246 -14.67 25.18 -5.75
N GLU A 247 -13.37 24.97 -5.48
CA GLU A 247 -12.51 24.18 -6.36
C GLU A 247 -12.98 22.72 -6.42
N ILE A 248 -13.29 22.07 -5.29
CA ILE A 248 -13.84 20.71 -5.25
C ILE A 248 -15.15 20.61 -6.04
N VAL A 249 -16.07 21.56 -5.84
CA VAL A 249 -17.36 21.61 -6.56
C VAL A 249 -17.17 21.77 -8.06
N SER A 250 -16.12 22.47 -8.51
CA SER A 250 -15.84 22.62 -9.94
C SER A 250 -15.51 21.30 -10.64
N PHE A 251 -15.02 20.30 -9.91
CA PHE A 251 -14.80 18.94 -10.40
C PHE A 251 -16.04 18.06 -10.26
N ALA A 252 -16.70 18.14 -9.12
CA ALA A 252 -17.82 17.29 -8.73
C ALA A 252 -19.01 18.15 -8.31
N GLY A 253 -19.72 18.69 -9.29
CA GLY A 253 -20.83 19.64 -9.09
C GLY A 253 -21.94 19.10 -8.19
N PHE A 254 -22.12 17.78 -8.11
CA PHE A 254 -23.10 17.14 -7.24
C PHE A 254 -22.78 17.27 -5.72
N LEU A 255 -21.57 17.75 -5.37
CA LEU A 255 -21.19 18.02 -3.98
C LEU A 255 -21.56 19.43 -3.50
N HIS A 256 -22.16 20.29 -4.35
CA HIS A 256 -22.36 21.71 -4.07
C HIS A 256 -23.15 21.98 -2.78
N ASP A 257 -24.05 21.08 -2.42
CA ASP A 257 -24.96 21.21 -1.26
C ASP A 257 -24.37 20.69 0.06
N ARG A 258 -23.18 20.08 0.04
CA ARG A 258 -22.53 19.48 1.20
C ARG A 258 -21.02 19.62 1.30
N VAL A 259 -20.39 20.28 0.33
CA VAL A 259 -18.95 20.59 0.41
C VAL A 259 -18.62 21.43 1.65
N SER A 260 -19.60 22.14 2.22
CA SER A 260 -19.51 22.87 3.48
C SER A 260 -19.27 21.97 4.72
N GLU A 261 -19.39 20.65 4.60
CA GLU A 261 -18.92 19.70 5.63
C GLU A 261 -17.41 19.80 5.87
N LEU A 262 -16.66 20.29 4.87
CA LEU A 262 -15.26 20.68 5.01
C LEU A 262 -15.17 22.09 5.62
N ASP A 263 -15.60 22.25 6.86
CA ASP A 263 -15.71 23.52 7.59
C ASP A 263 -14.43 23.95 8.31
N ASP A 264 -13.47 23.03 8.44
CA ASP A 264 -12.19 23.25 9.10
C ASP A 264 -11.05 22.48 8.41
N TRP A 265 -9.84 23.09 8.42
CA TRP A 265 -8.64 22.47 7.84
C TRP A 265 -8.22 21.16 8.52
N SER A 266 -8.64 20.93 9.76
CA SER A 266 -8.38 19.66 10.47
C SER A 266 -9.04 18.45 9.80
N LYS A 267 -10.13 18.67 9.02
CA LYS A 267 -10.82 17.64 8.23
C LYS A 267 -10.09 17.29 6.92
N ILE A 268 -9.06 18.07 6.57
CA ILE A 268 -8.26 17.91 5.36
C ILE A 268 -6.85 17.46 5.75
N LYS A 269 -6.51 16.22 5.44
CA LYS A 269 -5.23 15.60 5.82
C LYS A 269 -4.23 15.66 4.68
N LEU A 270 -3.07 16.27 4.94
CA LEU A 270 -1.95 16.26 4.00
C LEU A 270 -1.29 14.87 3.99
N LEU A 271 -1.27 14.24 2.84
CA LEU A 271 -0.43 13.08 2.56
C LEU A 271 0.79 13.54 1.74
N THR A 272 1.92 13.60 2.40
CA THR A 272 3.20 13.84 1.73
C THR A 272 3.57 12.62 0.89
N VAL A 273 3.59 12.79 -0.43
CA VAL A 273 3.93 11.70 -1.35
C VAL A 273 5.44 11.57 -1.44
N GLN A 274 5.94 10.37 -1.23
CA GLN A 274 7.35 10.01 -1.36
C GLN A 274 7.47 8.78 -2.24
N ILE A 275 8.47 8.78 -3.12
CA ILE A 275 8.90 7.58 -3.84
C ILE A 275 10.38 7.44 -3.55
N ASN A 276 10.74 6.36 -2.87
CA ASN A 276 12.12 6.06 -2.52
C ASN A 276 12.33 4.53 -2.51
N ARG A 277 13.57 4.12 -2.50
CA ARG A 277 13.96 2.72 -2.40
C ARG A 277 15.32 2.60 -1.72
N LEU A 278 15.47 1.61 -0.85
CA LEU A 278 16.76 1.23 -0.31
C LEU A 278 17.68 0.72 -1.43
N ARG A 279 18.97 1.00 -1.33
CA ARG A 279 19.97 0.41 -2.21
C ARG A 279 20.13 -1.08 -1.93
N ASP A 280 20.31 -1.40 -0.66
CA ASP A 280 20.37 -2.75 -0.13
C ASP A 280 19.20 -2.96 0.81
N TRP A 281 18.42 -4.03 0.60
CA TRP A 281 17.23 -4.32 1.41
C TRP A 281 17.56 -5.18 2.61
N CYS A 282 18.75 -5.76 2.63
CA CYS A 282 19.16 -6.70 3.65
C CYS A 282 20.60 -6.50 4.10
N ARG A 283 20.87 -6.93 5.34
CA ARG A 283 22.18 -7.23 5.92
C ARG A 283 22.06 -8.48 6.76
N ASP A 284 23.15 -8.94 7.35
CA ASP A 284 23.10 -10.16 8.16
C ASP A 284 22.09 -10.02 9.31
N GLY A 285 21.14 -10.95 9.35
CA GLY A 285 20.04 -11.00 10.31
C GLY A 285 18.89 -10.01 10.08
N LEU A 286 18.90 -9.18 9.00
CA LEU A 286 17.83 -8.21 8.72
C LEU A 286 17.45 -8.18 7.25
N LEU A 287 16.14 -8.18 6.98
CA LEU A 287 15.52 -7.93 5.66
C LEU A 287 14.43 -6.88 5.79
N CYS A 288 14.44 -5.83 4.95
CA CYS A 288 13.35 -4.86 4.82
C CYS A 288 12.45 -5.23 3.64
N ILE A 289 11.12 -5.11 3.81
CA ILE A 289 10.10 -5.36 2.78
C ILE A 289 8.99 -4.29 2.81
N GLY A 290 8.23 -4.18 1.72
CA GLY A 290 7.17 -3.19 1.59
C GLY A 290 7.68 -1.76 1.69
N ASP A 291 6.89 -0.84 2.26
CA ASP A 291 7.25 0.59 2.36
C ASP A 291 8.52 0.86 3.20
N SER A 292 9.00 -0.11 4.00
CA SER A 292 10.30 -0.03 4.69
C SER A 292 11.46 -0.16 3.71
N ALA A 293 11.30 -0.93 2.65
CA ALA A 293 12.32 -1.10 1.60
C ALA A 293 12.10 -0.14 0.42
N HIS A 294 10.84 0.18 0.08
CA HIS A 294 10.51 0.97 -1.10
C HIS A 294 9.15 1.65 -0.95
N ALA A 295 9.14 2.87 -0.51
CA ALA A 295 7.92 3.67 -0.49
C ALA A 295 7.51 4.09 -1.91
N MET A 296 6.21 4.20 -2.14
CA MET A 296 5.66 4.61 -3.42
C MET A 296 4.44 5.50 -3.29
N SER A 297 4.07 6.12 -4.41
CA SER A 297 2.89 6.96 -4.50
C SER A 297 1.60 6.16 -4.26
N PRO A 298 0.57 6.76 -3.67
CA PRO A 298 -0.74 6.15 -3.58
C PRO A 298 -1.44 5.98 -4.94
N ALA A 299 -0.90 6.58 -6.00
CA ALA A 299 -1.47 6.50 -7.34
C ALA A 299 -1.62 5.06 -7.83
N GLY A 300 -2.85 4.68 -8.19
CA GLY A 300 -3.21 3.32 -8.63
C GLY A 300 -3.42 2.31 -7.50
N GLY A 301 -3.24 2.69 -6.23
CA GLY A 301 -3.45 1.79 -5.08
C GLY A 301 -2.51 0.57 -5.03
N VAL A 302 -1.36 0.62 -5.72
CA VAL A 302 -0.49 -0.54 -5.92
C VAL A 302 0.42 -0.88 -4.74
N GLY A 303 0.61 0.05 -3.79
CA GLY A 303 1.58 -0.10 -2.69
C GLY A 303 1.31 -1.30 -1.79
N ILE A 304 0.05 -1.48 -1.35
CA ILE A 304 -0.37 -2.65 -0.55
C ILE A 304 -0.05 -3.95 -1.28
N ASN A 305 -0.44 -4.05 -2.54
CA ASN A 305 -0.31 -5.28 -3.30
C ASN A 305 1.16 -5.62 -3.55
N LEU A 306 2.01 -4.62 -3.75
CA LEU A 306 3.45 -4.84 -3.88
C LEU A 306 4.08 -5.31 -2.56
N ALA A 307 3.67 -4.71 -1.44
CA ALA A 307 4.10 -5.11 -0.10
C ALA A 307 3.69 -6.55 0.24
N ILE A 308 2.48 -6.97 -0.14
CA ILE A 308 2.01 -8.36 -0.01
C ILE A 308 2.85 -9.29 -0.89
N GLN A 309 3.14 -8.90 -2.11
CA GLN A 309 3.98 -9.69 -3.02
C GLN A 309 5.41 -9.89 -2.47
N ASP A 310 5.97 -8.90 -1.78
CA ASP A 310 7.26 -9.04 -1.10
C ASP A 310 7.19 -10.05 0.03
N ALA A 311 6.11 -10.02 0.82
CA ALA A 311 5.87 -10.99 1.88
C ALA A 311 5.76 -12.43 1.35
N VAL A 312 5.05 -12.62 0.22
CA VAL A 312 4.93 -13.92 -0.45
C VAL A 312 6.29 -14.40 -0.95
N ALA A 313 7.06 -13.54 -1.62
CA ALA A 313 8.40 -13.87 -2.08
C ALA A 313 9.33 -14.25 -0.90
N THR A 314 9.24 -13.49 0.21
CA THR A 314 9.99 -13.77 1.44
C THR A 314 9.64 -15.15 2.00
N ALA A 315 8.37 -15.47 2.15
CA ALA A 315 7.94 -16.77 2.65
C ALA A 315 8.34 -17.91 1.70
N ASN A 316 8.16 -17.74 0.38
CA ASN A 316 8.53 -18.76 -0.60
C ASN A 316 10.03 -19.10 -0.60
N LEU A 317 10.89 -18.11 -0.35
CA LEU A 317 12.34 -18.26 -0.40
C LEU A 317 12.96 -18.65 0.94
N LEU A 318 12.35 -18.22 2.05
CA LEU A 318 12.99 -18.33 3.37
C LEU A 318 12.29 -19.27 4.36
N ALA A 319 11.00 -19.61 4.19
CA ALA A 319 10.24 -20.32 5.21
C ALA A 319 10.86 -21.68 5.56
N GLU A 320 11.22 -22.49 4.55
CA GLU A 320 11.84 -23.79 4.77
C GLU A 320 13.21 -23.67 5.44
N LYS A 321 14.01 -22.69 5.02
CA LYS A 321 15.34 -22.44 5.61
C LYS A 321 15.22 -22.00 7.07
N LEU A 322 14.30 -21.08 7.37
CA LEU A 322 14.05 -20.60 8.74
C LEU A 322 13.53 -21.69 9.67
N ARG A 323 12.81 -22.68 9.18
CA ARG A 323 12.44 -23.86 9.99
C ARG A 323 13.66 -24.65 10.44
N ASN A 324 14.66 -24.76 9.57
CA ASN A 324 15.83 -25.60 9.78
C ASN A 324 17.00 -24.87 10.47
N GLY A 325 17.00 -23.54 10.51
CA GLY A 325 18.05 -22.75 11.14
C GLY A 325 18.07 -21.28 10.70
N PRO A 326 19.10 -20.53 11.06
CA PRO A 326 19.28 -19.15 10.62
C PRO A 326 19.55 -19.09 9.10
N VAL A 327 19.10 -18.00 8.47
CA VAL A 327 19.31 -17.72 7.04
C VAL A 327 20.55 -16.85 6.85
N SER A 328 21.23 -17.03 5.73
CA SER A 328 22.38 -16.23 5.35
C SER A 328 21.96 -14.91 4.68
N VAL A 329 22.87 -13.94 4.63
CA VAL A 329 22.63 -12.68 3.89
C VAL A 329 22.39 -12.93 2.39
N ASP A 330 22.99 -13.96 1.81
CA ASP A 330 22.78 -14.31 0.40
C ASP A 330 21.37 -14.87 0.17
N ASP A 331 20.80 -15.59 1.13
CA ASP A 331 19.40 -16.01 1.10
C ASP A 331 18.46 -14.78 1.11
N LEU A 332 18.74 -13.81 1.99
CA LEU A 332 17.97 -12.57 2.06
C LEU A 332 18.08 -11.75 0.78
N ARG A 333 19.25 -11.71 0.16
CA ARG A 333 19.50 -11.02 -1.11
C ARG A 333 18.65 -11.59 -2.26
N GLN A 334 18.31 -12.90 -2.25
CA GLN A 334 17.41 -13.48 -3.26
C GLN A 334 16.02 -12.83 -3.24
N VAL A 335 15.52 -12.41 -2.06
CA VAL A 335 14.24 -11.69 -1.96
C VAL A 335 14.35 -10.34 -2.67
N GLN A 336 15.40 -9.56 -2.41
CA GLN A 336 15.65 -8.30 -3.10
C GLN A 336 15.74 -8.50 -4.61
N LEU A 337 16.58 -9.42 -5.10
CA LEU A 337 16.75 -9.72 -6.51
C LEU A 337 15.41 -10.11 -7.19
N ARG A 338 14.56 -10.81 -6.46
CA ARG A 338 13.24 -11.21 -6.93
C ARG A 338 12.29 -10.03 -7.06
N ARG A 339 12.32 -9.07 -6.10
CA ARG A 339 11.30 -8.04 -5.95
C ARG A 339 11.73 -6.65 -6.44
N GLU A 340 13.02 -6.38 -6.56
CA GLU A 340 13.51 -5.06 -6.93
C GLU A 340 13.12 -4.62 -8.34
N TRP A 341 13.19 -5.52 -9.33
CA TRP A 341 12.83 -5.18 -10.71
C TRP A 341 11.35 -4.74 -10.86
N PRO A 342 10.34 -5.50 -10.36
CA PRO A 342 8.95 -5.03 -10.42
C PRO A 342 8.73 -3.72 -9.67
N THR A 343 9.41 -3.51 -8.54
CA THR A 343 9.38 -2.26 -7.79
C THR A 343 9.92 -1.09 -8.61
N ARG A 344 11.09 -1.24 -9.25
CA ARG A 344 11.69 -0.22 -10.12
C ARG A 344 10.76 0.17 -11.27
N LEU A 345 10.11 -0.81 -11.89
CA LEU A 345 9.21 -0.55 -13.01
C LEU A 345 7.98 0.25 -12.59
N ILE A 346 7.35 -0.13 -11.46
CA ILE A 346 6.18 0.58 -10.93
C ILE A 346 6.56 2.00 -10.49
N GLN A 347 7.63 2.17 -9.74
CA GLN A 347 8.10 3.50 -9.30
C GLN A 347 8.45 4.39 -10.50
N GLY A 348 9.16 3.87 -11.50
CA GLY A 348 9.50 4.61 -12.72
C GLY A 348 8.27 5.08 -13.48
N MET A 349 7.24 4.23 -13.60
CA MET A 349 5.97 4.62 -14.21
C MET A 349 5.24 5.69 -13.38
N GLN A 350 5.21 5.56 -12.05
CA GLN A 350 4.59 6.58 -11.19
C GLN A 350 5.29 7.94 -11.33
N VAL A 351 6.62 7.98 -11.30
CA VAL A 351 7.39 9.23 -11.51
C VAL A 351 7.07 9.85 -12.87
N PHE A 352 7.04 9.03 -13.93
CA PHE A 352 6.70 9.51 -15.27
C PHE A 352 5.29 10.10 -15.36
N VAL A 353 4.29 9.44 -14.76
CA VAL A 353 2.90 9.93 -14.75
C VAL A 353 2.79 11.23 -13.96
N HIS A 354 3.39 11.29 -12.76
CA HIS A 354 3.34 12.50 -11.92
C HIS A 354 3.98 13.71 -12.58
N GLN A 355 5.13 13.54 -13.24
CA GLN A 355 5.76 14.62 -13.98
C GLN A 355 4.86 15.18 -15.09
N ARG A 356 4.12 14.32 -15.77
CA ARG A 356 3.18 14.74 -16.84
C ARG A 356 1.93 15.42 -16.29
N VAL A 357 1.41 14.96 -15.16
CA VAL A 357 0.26 15.59 -14.49
C VAL A 357 0.62 17.02 -14.07
N VAL A 358 1.75 17.20 -13.36
CA VAL A 358 2.14 18.54 -12.84
C VAL A 358 2.58 19.51 -13.95
N THR A 359 3.26 19.03 -14.99
CA THR A 359 3.72 19.92 -16.07
C THR A 359 2.59 20.37 -17.01
N GLY A 360 1.34 19.96 -16.74
CA GLY A 360 0.19 20.27 -17.60
C GLY A 360 0.26 19.61 -19.00
N ARG A 361 1.36 18.90 -19.29
CA ARG A 361 1.54 18.20 -20.59
C ARG A 361 0.56 17.04 -20.79
N ALA A 362 -0.11 16.59 -19.71
CA ALA A 362 -1.22 15.66 -19.79
C ALA A 362 -2.49 16.32 -20.34
N SER A 363 -2.53 17.66 -20.31
CA SER A 363 -3.68 18.47 -20.69
C SER A 363 -3.56 18.93 -22.12
N GLY A 364 -3.21 18.27 -23.11
CA GLY A 364 -3.14 18.69 -24.53
C GLY A 364 -3.75 20.09 -24.84
N ASN A 365 -3.70 20.60 -26.02
CA ASN A 365 -4.38 21.86 -26.40
C ASN A 365 -5.78 21.93 -25.76
N LYS A 366 -6.14 23.06 -25.16
CA LYS A 366 -7.45 23.31 -24.51
C LYS A 366 -8.58 22.64 -25.28
N GLY A 367 -9.14 21.54 -24.71
CA GLY A 367 -10.30 20.84 -25.27
C GLY A 367 -10.02 19.48 -25.94
N SER A 368 -8.79 19.03 -26.15
CA SER A 368 -8.53 17.72 -26.75
C SER A 368 -8.05 16.69 -25.69
N LEU A 369 -8.61 15.47 -25.76
CA LEU A 369 -8.13 14.34 -24.95
C LEU A 369 -6.66 14.01 -25.33
N PRO A 370 -5.79 13.69 -24.33
CA PRO A 370 -4.45 13.20 -24.61
C PRO A 370 -4.48 11.99 -25.57
N PHE A 371 -3.51 11.91 -26.48
CA PHE A 371 -3.48 10.86 -27.52
C PHE A 371 -3.68 9.43 -26.94
N ILE A 372 -3.02 9.12 -25.81
CA ILE A 372 -3.18 7.82 -25.13
C ILE A 372 -4.64 7.59 -24.70
N VAL A 373 -5.29 8.60 -24.15
CA VAL A 373 -6.70 8.51 -23.70
C VAL A 373 -7.63 8.28 -24.89
N ARG A 374 -7.40 8.95 -26.02
CA ARG A 374 -8.13 8.71 -27.27
C ARG A 374 -7.93 7.29 -27.79
N LEU A 375 -6.70 6.78 -27.71
CA LEU A 375 -6.37 5.42 -28.13
C LEU A 375 -7.10 4.38 -27.28
N LEU A 376 -7.13 4.54 -25.95
CA LEU A 376 -7.89 3.69 -25.02
C LEU A 376 -9.41 3.75 -25.27
N LYS A 377 -9.92 4.92 -25.71
CA LYS A 377 -11.33 5.07 -26.07
C LYS A 377 -11.66 4.30 -27.35
N TRP A 378 -10.85 4.42 -28.39
CA TRP A 378 -11.10 3.82 -29.71
C TRP A 378 -10.79 2.32 -29.77
N PHE A 379 -9.82 1.87 -28.97
CA PHE A 379 -9.38 0.46 -28.96
C PHE A 379 -9.56 -0.15 -27.56
N PRO A 380 -10.75 -0.69 -27.24
CA PRO A 380 -11.03 -1.26 -25.90
C PRO A 380 -10.05 -2.35 -25.45
N ILE A 381 -9.47 -3.09 -26.38
CA ILE A 381 -8.49 -4.13 -26.09
C ILE A 381 -7.24 -3.59 -25.39
N LEU A 382 -6.86 -2.34 -25.67
CA LEU A 382 -5.70 -1.70 -25.05
C LEU A 382 -5.91 -1.40 -23.56
N ARG A 383 -7.16 -1.34 -23.07
CA ARG A 383 -7.50 -1.16 -21.63
C ARG A 383 -7.04 -2.35 -20.78
N GLN A 384 -6.78 -3.50 -21.40
CA GLN A 384 -6.24 -4.67 -20.71
C GLN A 384 -4.78 -4.47 -20.28
N LEU A 385 -4.00 -3.62 -20.96
CA LEU A 385 -2.61 -3.37 -20.59
C LEU A 385 -2.51 -2.65 -19.23
N PRO A 386 -3.14 -1.48 -19.02
CA PRO A 386 -3.18 -0.88 -17.69
C PRO A 386 -3.90 -1.75 -16.66
N ALA A 387 -4.95 -2.48 -17.03
CA ALA A 387 -5.62 -3.41 -16.12
C ALA A 387 -4.69 -4.53 -15.65
N ARG A 388 -3.91 -5.13 -16.55
CA ARG A 388 -2.93 -6.16 -16.21
C ARG A 388 -1.81 -5.59 -15.34
N PHE A 389 -1.32 -4.39 -15.67
CA PHE A 389 -0.25 -3.74 -14.92
C PHE A 389 -0.69 -3.36 -13.50
N ILE A 390 -1.89 -2.78 -13.34
CA ILE A 390 -2.45 -2.40 -12.04
C ILE A 390 -2.90 -3.65 -11.28
N GLY A 391 -3.69 -4.53 -11.90
CA GLY A 391 -4.35 -5.66 -11.25
C GLY A 391 -3.41 -6.80 -10.86
N LEU A 392 -2.40 -7.09 -11.68
CA LEU A 392 -1.47 -8.21 -11.46
C LEU A 392 -0.08 -7.72 -11.04
N GLY A 393 0.33 -6.57 -11.56
CA GLY A 393 1.71 -6.11 -11.48
C GLY A 393 2.61 -6.77 -12.52
N PRO A 394 3.89 -6.29 -12.65
CA PRO A 394 4.81 -6.78 -13.68
C PRO A 394 5.28 -8.23 -13.46
N ARG A 395 5.33 -8.68 -12.21
CA ARG A 395 5.77 -10.01 -11.81
C ARG A 395 5.00 -10.48 -10.58
N PRO A 396 3.77 -11.00 -10.77
CA PRO A 396 2.97 -11.48 -9.64
C PRO A 396 3.64 -12.68 -8.97
N GLU A 397 3.55 -12.73 -7.65
CA GLU A 397 3.96 -13.88 -6.86
C GLU A 397 2.76 -14.82 -6.66
N HIS A 398 3.07 -16.11 -6.60
CA HIS A 398 2.14 -17.17 -6.27
C HIS A 398 2.61 -17.87 -5.01
N PHE A 399 1.69 -18.35 -4.21
CA PHE A 399 2.00 -19.06 -2.98
C PHE A 399 2.65 -20.41 -3.29
N ARG A 400 3.82 -20.67 -2.70
CA ARG A 400 4.60 -21.91 -2.85
C ARG A 400 5.27 -22.35 -1.56
N SER A 401 5.21 -21.56 -0.49
CA SER A 401 5.83 -21.92 0.77
C SER A 401 5.16 -23.16 1.37
N PRO A 402 5.91 -24.03 2.10
CA PRO A 402 5.37 -25.26 2.66
C PRO A 402 4.23 -24.96 3.64
N THR A 403 3.39 -25.95 3.87
CA THR A 403 2.43 -25.98 4.97
C THR A 403 2.99 -26.93 6.04
N ALA A 404 2.97 -26.52 7.31
CA ALA A 404 3.39 -27.37 8.43
C ALA A 404 2.38 -28.47 8.72
#